data_49158f09f34eb1db21d3ea408b275a38
#
_entry.id   49158f09f34eb1db21d3ea408b275a38
#
_cell.length_a   1.000
_cell.length_b   1.000
_cell.length_c   1.000
_cell.angle_alpha   90.00
_cell.angle_beta   90.00
_cell.angle_gamma   90.00
#
_symmetry.space_group_name_H-M   'P 1'
#
loop_
_entity.id
_entity.type
_entity.pdbx_description
1 polymer ?
#
loop_
_entity_poly.entity_id
_entity_poly.type
_entity_poly.pdbx_seq_one_letter_code
_entity_poly.pdbx_strand_id
1 'polypeptide(L)'
;MDYEPIVNNLAQQVFDALAPRITPEDMERVRKAYLLAKEAHAPQKRKSGEPYILHPIAVALIVAKELQLDANTVITAFLHDVVEDTPYTVDDIRERFGNDVAGLVNVVTKQKKEIYQTTKQVDNYQQILASLHYDIRAVMVKISDRLHNMRTLQSMRPDKQMKIAGETDCFYAPLANRLGLFEVKSDLENLSFKYRCELEYGDIERWLQQDEADNRERLQRFCKDVKGTLKDHGIQCNVETFWRRPYSIWRRMKQQDVDFWHLPNRYYVRITFWEDTMDDPLTEKETCLKIYNLLTRDFRERPGSFINQIEQPKENSYQCLRLMLLSEEGVWEDVQICSEAMVKASQ
;
A
#
# COMPACT_ATOMS: atom_id res chain seq x y z
N MET A 1 -20.44 -18.93 12.39
CA MET A 1 -20.47 -17.76 11.47
C MET A 1 -20.31 -18.29 10.06
N ASP A 2 -21.17 -17.88 9.16
CA ASP A 2 -21.06 -18.26 7.75
C ASP A 2 -20.11 -17.30 7.04
N TYR A 3 -18.98 -17.80 6.55
CA TYR A 3 -17.96 -17.03 5.87
C TYR A 3 -18.13 -16.98 4.35
N GLU A 4 -19.05 -17.77 3.80
CA GLU A 4 -19.24 -17.87 2.34
C GLU A 4 -19.52 -16.50 1.67
N PRO A 5 -20.39 -15.63 2.23
CA PRO A 5 -20.58 -14.30 1.65
C PRO A 5 -19.32 -13.43 1.64
N ILE A 6 -18.48 -13.53 2.67
CA ILE A 6 -17.22 -12.79 2.79
C ILE A 6 -16.23 -13.29 1.75
N VAL A 7 -16.10 -14.62 1.62
CA VAL A 7 -15.22 -15.25 0.62
C VAL A 7 -15.61 -14.83 -0.79
N ASN A 8 -16.89 -14.92 -1.12
CA ASN A 8 -17.40 -14.55 -2.44
C ASN A 8 -17.21 -13.07 -2.75
N ASN A 9 -17.43 -12.19 -1.78
CA ASN A 9 -17.24 -10.75 -1.94
C ASN A 9 -15.76 -10.41 -2.22
N LEU A 10 -14.83 -10.95 -1.44
CA LEU A 10 -13.40 -10.70 -1.64
C LEU A 10 -12.89 -11.25 -2.96
N ALA A 11 -13.32 -12.44 -3.36
CA ALA A 11 -12.99 -13.01 -4.66
C ALA A 11 -13.52 -12.14 -5.80
N GLN A 12 -14.75 -11.63 -5.68
CA GLN A 12 -15.33 -10.73 -6.68
C GLN A 12 -14.52 -9.42 -6.80
N GLN A 13 -14.01 -8.88 -5.71
CA GLN A 13 -13.13 -7.71 -5.74
C GLN A 13 -11.84 -7.97 -6.56
N VAL A 14 -11.27 -9.16 -6.48
CA VAL A 14 -10.11 -9.54 -7.30
C VAL A 14 -10.48 -9.52 -8.79
N PHE A 15 -11.60 -10.12 -9.15
CA PHE A 15 -12.08 -10.18 -10.53
C PHE A 15 -12.39 -8.77 -11.07
N ASP A 16 -13.04 -7.94 -10.27
CA ASP A 16 -13.37 -6.55 -10.65
C ASP A 16 -12.10 -5.71 -10.86
N ALA A 17 -11.07 -5.91 -10.05
CA ALA A 17 -9.78 -5.22 -10.21
C ALA A 17 -9.05 -5.62 -11.49
N LEU A 18 -9.22 -6.85 -11.96
CA LEU A 18 -8.57 -7.38 -13.15
C LEU A 18 -9.36 -7.12 -14.44
N ALA A 19 -10.69 -7.06 -14.38
CA ALA A 19 -11.56 -7.01 -15.54
C ALA A 19 -11.17 -5.96 -16.61
N PRO A 20 -10.78 -4.71 -16.24
CA PRO A 20 -10.36 -3.71 -17.25
C PRO A 20 -9.01 -4.02 -17.93
N ARG A 21 -8.22 -4.94 -17.40
CA ARG A 21 -6.80 -5.11 -17.78
C ARG A 21 -6.45 -6.44 -18.40
N ILE A 22 -7.33 -7.43 -18.33
CA ILE A 22 -7.06 -8.78 -18.80
C ILE A 22 -8.11 -9.26 -19.81
N THR A 23 -7.74 -10.27 -20.60
CA THR A 23 -8.66 -10.89 -21.58
C THR A 23 -9.70 -11.77 -20.89
N PRO A 24 -10.84 -12.08 -21.53
CA PRO A 24 -11.81 -13.04 -21.00
C PRO A 24 -11.22 -14.43 -20.76
N GLU A 25 -10.29 -14.88 -21.60
CA GLU A 25 -9.59 -16.16 -21.42
C GLU A 25 -8.74 -16.16 -20.13
N ASP A 26 -8.00 -15.09 -19.89
CA ASP A 26 -7.20 -14.93 -18.68
C ASP A 26 -8.07 -14.82 -17.44
N MET A 27 -9.23 -14.14 -17.53
CA MET A 27 -10.19 -14.07 -16.43
C MET A 27 -10.71 -15.46 -16.08
N GLU A 28 -10.99 -16.31 -17.06
CA GLU A 28 -11.41 -17.68 -16.81
C GLU A 28 -10.30 -18.50 -16.12
N ARG A 29 -9.05 -18.31 -16.50
CA ARG A 29 -7.89 -18.93 -15.82
C ARG A 29 -7.78 -18.48 -14.36
N VAL A 30 -7.99 -17.20 -14.10
CA VAL A 30 -8.00 -16.65 -12.72
C VAL A 30 -9.13 -17.27 -11.91
N ARG A 31 -10.33 -17.37 -12.46
CA ARG A 31 -11.47 -18.02 -11.78
C ARG A 31 -11.17 -19.49 -11.46
N LYS A 32 -10.57 -20.22 -12.37
CA LYS A 32 -10.16 -21.62 -12.16
C LYS A 32 -9.12 -21.72 -11.04
N ALA A 33 -8.16 -20.82 -10.97
CA ALA A 33 -7.16 -20.76 -9.90
C ALA A 33 -7.81 -20.53 -8.54
N TYR A 34 -8.74 -19.59 -8.47
CA TYR A 34 -9.52 -19.34 -7.25
C TYR A 34 -10.29 -20.58 -6.80
N LEU A 35 -11.01 -21.24 -7.71
CA LEU A 35 -11.79 -22.43 -7.40
C LEU A 35 -10.91 -23.60 -6.94
N LEU A 36 -9.75 -23.80 -7.58
CA LEU A 36 -8.77 -24.80 -7.17
C LEU A 36 -8.25 -24.53 -5.75
N ALA A 37 -7.86 -23.28 -5.47
CA ALA A 37 -7.38 -22.91 -4.14
C ALA A 37 -8.47 -23.09 -3.07
N LYS A 38 -9.70 -22.71 -3.38
CA LYS A 38 -10.85 -22.87 -2.49
C LYS A 38 -11.11 -24.32 -2.14
N GLU A 39 -11.09 -25.20 -3.13
CA GLU A 39 -11.24 -26.67 -2.94
C GLU A 39 -10.07 -27.24 -2.14
N ALA A 40 -8.83 -26.91 -2.52
CA ALA A 40 -7.63 -27.43 -1.90
C ALA A 40 -7.50 -27.04 -0.42
N HIS A 41 -7.89 -25.82 -0.06
CA HIS A 41 -7.83 -25.30 1.30
C HIS A 41 -9.13 -25.50 2.11
N ALA A 42 -10.15 -26.16 1.55
CA ALA A 42 -11.47 -26.31 2.18
C ALA A 42 -11.40 -26.82 3.64
N PRO A 43 -10.56 -27.83 4.00
CA PRO A 43 -10.48 -28.32 5.38
C PRO A 43 -9.63 -27.45 6.30
N GLN A 44 -8.94 -26.44 5.77
CA GLN A 44 -7.95 -25.66 6.53
C GLN A 44 -8.56 -24.40 7.11
N LYS A 45 -8.08 -24.02 8.31
CA LYS A 45 -8.45 -22.79 9.00
C LYS A 45 -7.21 -22.01 9.42
N ARG A 46 -7.33 -20.68 9.44
CA ARG A 46 -6.33 -19.80 10.03
C ARG A 46 -6.38 -19.89 11.56
N LYS A 47 -5.36 -19.36 12.23
CA LYS A 47 -5.31 -19.32 13.72
C LYS A 47 -6.44 -18.48 14.33
N SER A 48 -7.00 -17.54 13.57
CA SER A 48 -8.20 -16.77 13.94
C SER A 48 -9.50 -17.60 13.87
N GLY A 49 -9.46 -18.82 13.32
CA GLY A 49 -10.62 -19.71 13.15
C GLY A 49 -11.38 -19.52 11.84
N GLU A 50 -11.04 -18.53 11.04
CA GLU A 50 -11.64 -18.29 9.71
C GLU A 50 -11.10 -19.27 8.63
N PRO A 51 -11.83 -19.50 7.52
CA PRO A 51 -11.35 -20.36 6.43
C PRO A 51 -10.01 -19.88 5.89
N TYR A 52 -9.10 -20.80 5.63
CA TYR A 52 -7.76 -20.48 5.14
C TYR A 52 -7.77 -19.77 3.79
N ILE A 53 -8.75 -20.07 2.92
CA ILE A 53 -8.89 -19.47 1.59
C ILE A 53 -8.91 -17.94 1.62
N LEU A 54 -9.34 -17.33 2.71
CA LEU A 54 -9.33 -15.86 2.86
C LEU A 54 -7.94 -15.26 2.70
N HIS A 55 -6.89 -15.99 3.09
CA HIS A 55 -5.51 -15.53 2.94
C HIS A 55 -5.06 -15.51 1.46
N PRO A 56 -5.13 -16.61 0.68
CA PRO A 56 -4.80 -16.54 -0.74
C PRO A 56 -5.62 -15.51 -1.52
N ILE A 57 -6.90 -15.34 -1.22
CA ILE A 57 -7.73 -14.30 -1.84
C ILE A 57 -7.18 -12.91 -1.51
N ALA A 58 -6.85 -12.65 -0.24
CA ALA A 58 -6.31 -11.35 0.18
C ALA A 58 -4.96 -11.06 -0.49
N VAL A 59 -4.08 -12.04 -0.62
CA VAL A 59 -2.80 -11.89 -1.34
C VAL A 59 -3.05 -11.60 -2.82
N ALA A 60 -3.96 -12.33 -3.46
CA ALA A 60 -4.36 -12.09 -4.84
C ALA A 60 -4.94 -10.68 -5.04
N LEU A 61 -5.72 -10.18 -4.09
CA LEU A 61 -6.29 -8.84 -4.12
C LEU A 61 -5.21 -7.75 -4.03
N ILE A 62 -4.21 -7.94 -3.17
CA ILE A 62 -3.04 -7.04 -3.10
C ILE A 62 -2.32 -6.99 -4.46
N VAL A 63 -2.04 -8.15 -5.04
CA VAL A 63 -1.36 -8.25 -6.35
C VAL A 63 -2.18 -7.61 -7.47
N ALA A 64 -3.49 -7.84 -7.50
CA ALA A 64 -4.37 -7.33 -8.55
C ALA A 64 -4.68 -5.84 -8.43
N LYS A 65 -4.97 -5.36 -7.24
CA LYS A 65 -5.48 -4.02 -6.97
C LYS A 65 -4.40 -3.04 -6.52
N GLU A 66 -3.59 -3.41 -5.54
CA GLU A 66 -2.56 -2.53 -4.97
C GLU A 66 -1.31 -2.49 -5.86
N LEU A 67 -0.84 -3.63 -6.38
CA LEU A 67 0.33 -3.71 -7.24
C LEU A 67 0.01 -3.72 -8.73
N GLN A 68 -1.22 -3.97 -9.12
CA GLN A 68 -1.71 -3.96 -10.51
C GLN A 68 -0.88 -4.84 -11.45
N LEU A 69 -0.58 -6.07 -11.03
CA LEU A 69 0.21 -7.02 -11.80
C LEU A 69 -0.66 -7.90 -12.73
N ASP A 70 0.00 -8.72 -13.55
CA ASP A 70 -0.63 -9.51 -14.60
C ASP A 70 -1.43 -10.72 -14.08
N ALA A 71 -2.21 -11.34 -14.97
CA ALA A 71 -3.05 -12.49 -14.64
C ALA A 71 -2.25 -13.65 -14.05
N ASN A 72 -1.08 -13.98 -14.60
CA ASN A 72 -0.25 -15.07 -14.12
C ASN A 72 0.27 -14.84 -12.69
N THR A 73 0.57 -13.60 -12.33
CA THR A 73 0.98 -13.25 -10.97
C THR A 73 -0.18 -13.38 -9.99
N VAL A 74 -1.39 -12.97 -10.38
CA VAL A 74 -2.60 -13.15 -9.55
C VAL A 74 -2.93 -14.64 -9.37
N ILE A 75 -2.82 -15.43 -10.43
CA ILE A 75 -2.99 -16.89 -10.37
C ILE A 75 -1.97 -17.49 -9.39
N THR A 76 -0.73 -17.08 -9.48
CA THR A 76 0.33 -17.50 -8.54
C THR A 76 -0.01 -17.14 -7.10
N ALA A 77 -0.56 -15.97 -6.86
CA ALA A 77 -1.00 -15.54 -5.52
C ALA A 77 -2.09 -16.47 -4.96
N PHE A 78 -3.10 -16.83 -5.76
CA PHE A 78 -4.11 -17.82 -5.35
C PHE A 78 -3.51 -19.18 -5.01
N LEU A 79 -2.48 -19.59 -5.74
CA LEU A 79 -1.92 -20.95 -5.67
C LEU A 79 -0.66 -21.06 -4.83
N HIS A 80 -0.16 -19.96 -4.25
CA HIS A 80 1.17 -19.94 -3.62
C HIS A 80 1.33 -20.92 -2.45
N ASP A 81 0.26 -21.24 -1.73
CA ASP A 81 0.27 -22.21 -0.62
C ASP A 81 -0.32 -23.58 -0.99
N VAL A 82 -0.87 -23.73 -2.19
CA VAL A 82 -1.54 -24.98 -2.60
C VAL A 82 -0.56 -26.14 -2.64
N VAL A 83 0.61 -25.97 -3.22
CA VAL A 83 1.63 -27.03 -3.32
C VAL A 83 2.25 -27.34 -1.96
N GLU A 84 2.46 -26.33 -1.11
CA GLU A 84 3.06 -26.51 0.21
C GLU A 84 2.13 -27.23 1.20
N ASP A 85 0.86 -26.86 1.20
CA ASP A 85 -0.10 -27.23 2.26
C ASP A 85 -1.14 -28.27 1.83
N THR A 86 -1.15 -28.68 0.57
CA THR A 86 -2.12 -29.64 0.03
C THR A 86 -1.44 -30.73 -0.79
N PRO A 87 -2.17 -31.81 -1.20
CA PRO A 87 -1.61 -32.89 -2.03
C PRO A 87 -1.25 -32.50 -3.48
N TYR A 88 -1.67 -31.29 -3.95
CA TYR A 88 -1.34 -30.84 -5.30
C TYR A 88 0.16 -30.64 -5.48
N THR A 89 0.68 -31.02 -6.66
CA THR A 89 2.10 -30.86 -7.03
C THR A 89 2.30 -29.71 -8.01
N VAL A 90 3.57 -29.29 -8.19
CA VAL A 90 3.94 -28.31 -9.21
C VAL A 90 3.56 -28.79 -10.62
N ASP A 91 3.66 -30.10 -10.88
CA ASP A 91 3.26 -30.67 -12.17
C ASP A 91 1.75 -30.55 -12.40
N ASP A 92 0.93 -30.71 -11.38
CA ASP A 92 -0.51 -30.47 -11.45
C ASP A 92 -0.81 -29.01 -11.84
N ILE A 93 -0.07 -28.07 -11.27
CA ILE A 93 -0.20 -26.64 -11.58
C ILE A 93 0.24 -26.36 -13.03
N ARG A 94 1.35 -26.98 -13.47
CA ARG A 94 1.86 -26.83 -14.84
C ARG A 94 0.86 -27.32 -15.87
N GLU A 95 0.25 -28.47 -15.63
CA GLU A 95 -0.75 -29.05 -16.52
C GLU A 95 -1.98 -28.15 -16.66
N ARG A 96 -2.43 -27.52 -15.57
CA ARG A 96 -3.66 -26.73 -15.53
C ARG A 96 -3.46 -25.26 -15.94
N PHE A 97 -2.32 -24.65 -15.61
CA PHE A 97 -2.07 -23.21 -15.75
C PHE A 97 -0.85 -22.83 -16.59
N GLY A 98 -0.06 -23.83 -17.02
CA GLY A 98 1.11 -23.60 -17.87
C GLY A 98 2.43 -23.46 -17.09
N ASN A 99 3.52 -23.38 -17.87
CA ASN A 99 4.89 -23.36 -17.34
C ASN A 99 5.22 -22.08 -16.56
N ASP A 100 4.72 -20.92 -16.99
CA ASP A 100 5.00 -19.65 -16.34
C ASP A 100 4.48 -19.65 -14.90
N VAL A 101 3.21 -19.99 -14.71
CA VAL A 101 2.61 -20.09 -13.39
C VAL A 101 3.28 -21.19 -12.54
N ALA A 102 3.54 -22.35 -13.12
CA ALA A 102 4.20 -23.46 -12.41
C ALA A 102 5.59 -23.06 -11.91
N GLY A 103 6.37 -22.36 -12.71
CA GLY A 103 7.68 -21.85 -12.33
C GLY A 103 7.60 -20.85 -11.18
N LEU A 104 6.68 -19.89 -11.24
CA LEU A 104 6.44 -18.92 -10.17
C LEU A 104 6.01 -19.61 -8.87
N VAL A 105 5.04 -20.52 -8.94
CA VAL A 105 4.56 -21.27 -7.77
C VAL A 105 5.68 -22.11 -7.15
N ASN A 106 6.49 -22.76 -7.97
CA ASN A 106 7.62 -23.56 -7.49
C ASN A 106 8.61 -22.72 -6.70
N VAL A 107 8.94 -21.54 -7.21
CA VAL A 107 9.93 -20.62 -6.57
C VAL A 107 9.39 -20.05 -5.24
N VAL A 108 8.10 -19.76 -5.15
CA VAL A 108 7.50 -19.24 -3.92
C VAL A 108 7.14 -20.34 -2.90
N THR A 109 7.18 -21.62 -3.30
CA THR A 109 6.87 -22.75 -2.42
C THR A 109 8.07 -23.07 -1.53
N LYS A 110 7.85 -23.16 -0.21
CA LYS A 110 8.87 -23.60 0.75
C LYS A 110 9.08 -25.11 0.61
N GLN A 111 10.36 -25.52 0.67
CA GLN A 111 10.68 -26.93 0.70
C GLN A 111 10.16 -27.60 1.98
N LYS A 112 9.72 -28.86 1.87
CA LYS A 112 9.22 -29.61 3.04
C LYS A 112 10.30 -29.77 4.10
N LYS A 113 9.91 -29.72 5.38
CA LYS A 113 10.79 -29.76 6.56
C LYS A 113 11.87 -30.84 6.59
N GLU A 114 11.68 -31.92 5.86
CA GLU A 114 12.60 -33.10 5.81
C GLU A 114 13.94 -32.78 5.12
N ILE A 115 14.06 -31.61 4.46
CA ILE A 115 15.23 -31.18 3.69
C ILE A 115 15.98 -30.03 4.39
N TYR A 116 15.43 -29.47 5.49
CA TYR A 116 16.03 -28.31 6.16
C TYR A 116 17.25 -28.70 7.00
N GLN A 117 18.40 -28.18 6.61
CA GLN A 117 19.63 -28.20 7.42
C GLN A 117 19.85 -26.91 8.24
N THR A 118 18.96 -25.91 8.09
CA THR A 118 19.13 -24.55 8.64
C THR A 118 17.87 -24.07 9.33
N THR A 119 17.92 -22.91 10.00
CA THR A 119 16.76 -22.33 10.65
C THR A 119 15.75 -21.82 9.63
N LYS A 120 14.46 -21.85 9.99
CA LYS A 120 13.35 -21.37 9.14
C LYS A 120 13.57 -19.94 8.61
N GLN A 121 14.28 -19.10 9.36
CA GLN A 121 14.58 -17.72 8.98
C GLN A 121 15.59 -17.64 7.84
N VAL A 122 16.63 -18.46 7.88
CA VAL A 122 17.64 -18.55 6.82
C VAL A 122 17.01 -19.07 5.53
N ASP A 123 16.11 -20.06 5.65
CA ASP A 123 15.38 -20.61 4.50
C ASP A 123 14.47 -19.57 3.83
N ASN A 124 13.81 -18.71 4.61
CA ASN A 124 13.03 -17.59 4.07
C ASN A 124 13.88 -16.61 3.25
N TYR A 125 15.06 -16.25 3.75
CA TYR A 125 16.01 -15.39 3.02
C TYR A 125 16.50 -16.03 1.72
N GLN A 126 16.90 -17.30 1.78
CA GLN A 126 17.34 -18.03 0.59
C GLN A 126 16.23 -18.13 -0.46
N GLN A 127 15.00 -18.38 -0.04
CA GLN A 127 13.87 -18.43 -0.95
C GLN A 127 13.61 -17.10 -1.65
N ILE A 128 13.72 -15.98 -0.94
CA ILE A 128 13.54 -14.66 -1.54
C ILE A 128 14.67 -14.34 -2.50
N LEU A 129 15.91 -14.67 -2.17
CA LEU A 129 17.04 -14.54 -3.09
C LEU A 129 16.86 -15.37 -4.35
N ALA A 130 16.41 -16.62 -4.22
CA ALA A 130 16.07 -17.47 -5.36
C ALA A 130 14.95 -16.87 -6.21
N SER A 131 13.93 -16.26 -5.57
CA SER A 131 12.84 -15.58 -6.26
C SER A 131 13.32 -14.36 -7.05
N LEU A 132 14.24 -13.57 -6.49
CA LEU A 132 14.85 -12.42 -7.17
C LEU A 132 15.63 -12.83 -8.44
N HIS A 133 16.34 -13.95 -8.37
CA HIS A 133 17.07 -14.49 -9.53
C HIS A 133 16.15 -15.08 -10.59
N TYR A 134 15.03 -15.62 -10.19
CA TYR A 134 14.09 -16.27 -11.11
C TYR A 134 13.20 -15.24 -11.83
N ASP A 135 12.40 -14.49 -11.07
CA ASP A 135 11.42 -13.54 -11.61
C ASP A 135 10.97 -12.59 -10.48
N ILE A 136 10.96 -11.29 -10.78
CA ILE A 136 10.52 -10.26 -9.84
C ILE A 136 9.05 -10.45 -9.40
N ARG A 137 8.20 -11.03 -10.24
CA ARG A 137 6.80 -11.31 -9.90
C ARG A 137 6.68 -12.26 -8.71
N ALA A 138 7.57 -13.24 -8.60
CA ALA A 138 7.63 -14.14 -7.44
C ALA A 138 7.93 -13.37 -6.15
N VAL A 139 8.81 -12.39 -6.19
CA VAL A 139 9.11 -11.51 -5.04
C VAL A 139 7.91 -10.66 -4.69
N MET A 140 7.19 -10.14 -5.68
CA MET A 140 5.95 -9.37 -5.46
C MET A 140 4.88 -10.19 -4.73
N VAL A 141 4.71 -11.45 -5.08
CA VAL A 141 3.81 -12.38 -4.37
C VAL A 141 4.27 -12.58 -2.92
N LYS A 142 5.57 -12.77 -2.67
CA LYS A 142 6.13 -12.94 -1.33
C LYS A 142 5.92 -11.71 -0.45
N ILE A 143 6.13 -10.53 -1.00
CA ILE A 143 5.90 -9.26 -0.29
C ILE A 143 4.41 -9.10 0.03
N SER A 144 3.53 -9.43 -0.90
CA SER A 144 2.08 -9.38 -0.71
C SER A 144 1.59 -10.37 0.36
N ASP A 145 2.16 -11.56 0.39
CA ASP A 145 1.95 -12.56 1.43
C ASP A 145 2.34 -12.02 2.81
N ARG A 146 3.53 -11.44 2.91
CA ARG A 146 4.01 -10.80 4.15
C ARG A 146 3.10 -9.64 4.59
N LEU A 147 2.67 -8.81 3.67
CA LEU A 147 1.80 -7.68 3.96
C LEU A 147 0.46 -8.16 4.56
N HIS A 148 -0.16 -9.16 3.97
CA HIS A 148 -1.39 -9.71 4.54
C HIS A 148 -1.16 -10.37 5.91
N ASN A 149 -0.08 -11.11 6.08
CA ASN A 149 0.29 -11.68 7.36
C ASN A 149 0.49 -10.61 8.44
N MET A 150 1.08 -9.47 8.09
CA MET A 150 1.22 -8.34 9.00
C MET A 150 -0.13 -7.70 9.34
N ARG A 151 -1.04 -7.58 8.38
CA ARG A 151 -2.40 -7.04 8.58
C ARG A 151 -3.26 -7.94 9.49
N THR A 152 -2.92 -9.21 9.62
CA THR A 152 -3.65 -10.21 10.43
C THR A 152 -2.82 -10.78 11.59
N LEU A 153 -1.79 -10.07 12.01
CA LEU A 153 -0.81 -10.56 12.98
C LEU A 153 -1.35 -10.66 14.41
N GLN A 154 -2.45 -9.96 14.71
CA GLN A 154 -3.07 -9.94 16.04
C GLN A 154 -3.48 -11.32 16.56
N SER A 155 -3.73 -12.29 15.69
CA SER A 155 -4.11 -13.66 16.06
C SER A 155 -2.94 -14.55 16.46
N MET A 156 -1.72 -14.05 16.31
CA MET A 156 -0.50 -14.79 16.65
C MET A 156 -0.07 -14.53 18.09
N ARG A 157 0.69 -15.48 18.67
CA ARG A 157 1.28 -15.28 20.00
C ARG A 157 2.28 -14.10 20.00
N PRO A 158 2.44 -13.39 21.13
CA PRO A 158 3.32 -12.23 21.22
C PRO A 158 4.77 -12.48 20.77
N ASP A 159 5.35 -13.65 21.11
CA ASP A 159 6.70 -14.04 20.68
C ASP A 159 6.83 -14.13 19.15
N LYS A 160 5.82 -14.69 18.49
CA LYS A 160 5.77 -14.76 17.03
C LYS A 160 5.49 -13.41 16.39
N GLN A 161 4.65 -12.59 17.01
CA GLN A 161 4.40 -11.22 16.55
C GLN A 161 5.72 -10.43 16.50
N MET A 162 6.52 -10.48 17.56
CA MET A 162 7.81 -9.78 17.61
C MET A 162 8.79 -10.27 16.56
N LYS A 163 8.87 -11.59 16.37
CA LYS A 163 9.77 -12.20 15.38
C LYS A 163 9.39 -11.80 13.95
N ILE A 164 8.11 -11.92 13.61
CA ILE A 164 7.59 -11.62 12.27
C ILE A 164 7.70 -10.11 12.01
N ALA A 165 7.36 -9.27 12.97
CA ALA A 165 7.49 -7.82 12.86
C ALA A 165 8.95 -7.37 12.69
N GLY A 166 9.89 -7.96 13.43
CA GLY A 166 11.32 -7.70 13.30
C GLY A 166 11.88 -8.08 11.93
N GLU A 167 11.52 -9.25 11.43
CA GLU A 167 11.90 -9.73 10.09
C GLU A 167 11.33 -8.81 9.00
N THR A 168 10.10 -8.35 9.17
CA THR A 168 9.44 -7.42 8.26
C THR A 168 10.19 -6.09 8.19
N ASP A 169 10.56 -5.53 9.31
CA ASP A 169 11.30 -4.25 9.37
C ASP A 169 12.71 -4.36 8.80
N CYS A 170 13.42 -5.43 9.14
CA CYS A 170 14.82 -5.61 8.74
C CYS A 170 14.98 -6.03 7.28
N PHE A 171 13.99 -6.68 6.69
CA PHE A 171 14.15 -7.30 5.38
C PHE A 171 13.07 -6.94 4.37
N TYR A 172 11.78 -7.17 4.67
CA TYR A 172 10.71 -6.99 3.69
C TYR A 172 10.43 -5.52 3.36
N ALA A 173 10.45 -4.64 4.35
CA ALA A 173 10.26 -3.21 4.11
C ALA A 173 11.41 -2.59 3.29
N PRO A 174 12.69 -2.87 3.59
CA PRO A 174 13.80 -2.45 2.72
C PRO A 174 13.72 -3.03 1.31
N LEU A 175 13.29 -4.28 1.16
CA LEU A 175 13.11 -4.91 -0.15
C LEU A 175 12.01 -4.22 -0.95
N ALA A 176 10.85 -3.94 -0.35
CA ALA A 176 9.78 -3.18 -0.98
C ALA A 176 10.26 -1.78 -1.42
N ASN A 177 11.08 -1.12 -0.60
CA ASN A 177 11.69 0.16 -0.96
C ASN A 177 12.57 0.07 -2.21
N ARG A 178 13.42 -0.94 -2.30
CA ARG A 178 14.31 -1.16 -3.46
C ARG A 178 13.53 -1.45 -4.74
N LEU A 179 12.37 -2.07 -4.62
CA LEU A 179 11.49 -2.39 -5.75
C LEU A 179 10.55 -1.23 -6.13
N GLY A 180 10.64 -0.11 -5.44
CA GLY A 180 9.78 1.05 -5.71
C GLY A 180 8.35 0.92 -5.17
N LEU A 181 8.08 -0.04 -4.33
CA LEU A 181 6.76 -0.29 -3.73
C LEU A 181 6.58 0.54 -2.45
N PHE A 182 6.48 1.86 -2.59
CA PHE A 182 6.57 2.79 -1.46
C PHE A 182 5.37 2.75 -0.53
N GLU A 183 4.17 2.53 -1.06
CA GLU A 183 2.96 2.34 -0.24
C GLU A 183 3.06 1.05 0.59
N VAL A 184 3.46 -0.04 -0.03
CA VAL A 184 3.67 -1.32 0.65
C VAL A 184 4.77 -1.20 1.71
N LYS A 185 5.88 -0.54 1.38
CA LYS A 185 6.96 -0.24 2.35
C LYS A 185 6.40 0.49 3.56
N SER A 186 5.64 1.55 3.32
CA SER A 186 5.02 2.39 4.36
C SER A 186 4.09 1.57 5.26
N ASP A 187 3.25 0.73 4.67
CA ASP A 187 2.37 -0.18 5.39
C ASP A 187 3.15 -1.17 6.25
N LEU A 188 4.18 -1.80 5.68
CA LEU A 188 5.03 -2.77 6.39
C LEU A 188 5.77 -2.13 7.57
N GLU A 189 6.33 -0.95 7.38
CA GLU A 189 7.04 -0.21 8.43
C GLU A 189 6.10 0.18 9.58
N ASN A 190 4.92 0.69 9.26
CA ASN A 190 3.93 1.09 10.25
C ASN A 190 3.36 -0.10 11.03
N LEU A 191 3.04 -1.19 10.35
CA LEU A 191 2.57 -2.43 10.99
C LEU A 191 3.65 -3.07 11.86
N SER A 192 4.90 -3.09 11.39
CA SER A 192 6.03 -3.56 12.18
C SER A 192 6.21 -2.72 13.46
N PHE A 193 6.17 -1.41 13.33
CA PHE A 193 6.26 -0.49 14.46
C PHE A 193 5.15 -0.72 15.49
N LYS A 194 3.93 -0.96 15.05
CA LYS A 194 2.77 -1.27 15.90
C LYS A 194 3.05 -2.44 16.85
N TYR A 195 3.69 -3.50 16.37
CA TYR A 195 3.95 -4.70 17.17
C TYR A 195 5.27 -4.64 17.93
N ARG A 196 6.29 -3.97 17.40
CA ARG A 196 7.60 -3.85 18.03
C ARG A 196 7.66 -2.77 19.11
N CYS A 197 6.92 -1.69 18.93
CA CYS A 197 6.89 -0.53 19.81
C CYS A 197 5.44 -0.18 20.15
N GLU A 198 4.77 -1.10 20.80
CA GLU A 198 3.32 -1.02 21.06
C GLU A 198 2.92 0.21 21.89
N LEU A 199 3.71 0.56 22.90
CA LEU A 199 3.43 1.72 23.74
C LEU A 199 3.55 3.02 22.98
N GLU A 200 4.64 3.22 22.26
CA GLU A 200 4.90 4.41 21.45
C GLU A 200 3.88 4.54 20.31
N TYR A 201 3.55 3.42 19.66
CA TYR A 201 2.52 3.40 18.62
C TYR A 201 1.16 3.82 19.19
N GLY A 202 0.76 3.24 20.31
CA GLY A 202 -0.51 3.56 20.96
C GLY A 202 -0.61 5.01 21.41
N ASP A 203 0.46 5.56 21.96
CA ASP A 203 0.52 6.97 22.36
C ASP A 203 0.36 7.90 21.16
N ILE A 204 1.13 7.66 20.11
CA ILE A 204 1.09 8.49 18.89
C ILE A 204 -0.28 8.36 18.20
N GLU A 205 -0.87 7.18 18.14
CA GLU A 205 -2.19 6.98 17.55
C GLU A 205 -3.26 7.78 18.29
N ARG A 206 -3.24 7.79 19.63
CA ARG A 206 -4.16 8.59 20.44
C ARG A 206 -3.96 10.09 20.22
N TRP A 207 -2.72 10.55 20.16
CA TRP A 207 -2.42 11.96 19.91
C TRP A 207 -2.83 12.40 18.48
N LEU A 208 -2.64 11.55 17.49
CA LEU A 208 -3.12 11.81 16.14
C LEU A 208 -4.65 11.90 16.08
N GLN A 209 -5.35 11.01 16.75
CA GLN A 209 -6.81 11.06 16.83
C GLN A 209 -7.30 12.34 17.52
N GLN A 210 -6.65 12.76 18.59
CA GLN A 210 -6.96 14.00 19.28
C GLN A 210 -6.68 15.22 18.40
N ASP A 211 -5.53 15.26 17.74
CA ASP A 211 -5.12 16.35 16.85
C ASP A 211 -6.07 16.46 15.65
N GLU A 212 -6.46 15.32 15.07
CA GLU A 212 -7.44 15.28 13.97
C GLU A 212 -8.81 15.80 14.45
N ALA A 213 -9.29 15.36 15.60
CA ALA A 213 -10.56 15.81 16.17
C ALA A 213 -10.58 17.31 16.44
N ASP A 214 -9.49 17.84 17.03
CA ASP A 214 -9.36 19.25 17.37
C ASP A 214 -9.30 20.16 16.13
N ASN A 215 -8.81 19.66 15.01
CA ASN A 215 -8.58 20.46 13.80
C ASN A 215 -9.58 20.16 12.66
N ARG A 216 -10.50 19.22 12.87
CA ARG A 216 -11.41 18.73 11.83
C ARG A 216 -12.24 19.82 11.19
N GLU A 217 -12.93 20.63 11.98
CA GLU A 217 -13.81 21.68 11.46
C GLU A 217 -13.04 22.76 10.69
N ARG A 218 -11.90 23.18 11.23
CA ARG A 218 -11.02 24.17 10.58
C ARG A 218 -10.54 23.63 9.22
N LEU A 219 -10.05 22.40 9.18
CA LEU A 219 -9.53 21.80 7.94
C LEU A 219 -10.63 21.54 6.92
N GLN A 220 -11.83 21.15 7.34
CA GLN A 220 -12.97 21.00 6.44
C GLN A 220 -13.34 22.34 5.80
N ARG A 221 -13.40 23.42 6.58
CA ARG A 221 -13.64 24.78 6.04
C ARG A 221 -12.55 25.20 5.06
N PHE A 222 -11.29 25.03 5.44
CA PHE A 222 -10.16 25.36 4.59
C PHE A 222 -10.19 24.61 3.26
N CYS A 223 -10.39 23.29 3.29
CA CYS A 223 -10.52 22.48 2.08
C CYS A 223 -11.69 22.92 1.20
N LYS A 224 -12.83 23.24 1.81
CA LYS A 224 -14.00 23.74 1.09
C LYS A 224 -13.73 25.10 0.43
N ASP A 225 -13.08 26.01 1.12
CA ASP A 225 -12.74 27.33 0.60
C ASP A 225 -11.75 27.25 -0.55
N VAL A 226 -10.72 26.42 -0.41
CA VAL A 226 -9.75 26.14 -1.49
C VAL A 226 -10.43 25.54 -2.72
N LYS A 227 -11.25 24.54 -2.51
CA LYS A 227 -11.98 23.87 -3.60
C LYS A 227 -12.94 24.84 -4.30
N GLY A 228 -13.65 25.68 -3.54
CA GLY A 228 -14.55 26.70 -4.07
C GLY A 228 -13.82 27.73 -4.92
N THR A 229 -12.70 28.26 -4.45
CA THR A 229 -11.86 29.20 -5.20
C THR A 229 -11.41 28.60 -6.53
N LEU A 230 -10.97 27.36 -6.54
CA LEU A 230 -10.51 26.69 -7.77
C LEU A 230 -11.67 26.38 -8.72
N LYS A 231 -12.81 25.97 -8.19
CA LYS A 231 -14.02 25.73 -8.98
C LYS A 231 -14.52 26.99 -9.69
N ASP A 232 -14.47 28.14 -9.03
CA ASP A 232 -14.86 29.43 -9.61
C ASP A 232 -14.00 29.82 -10.81
N HIS A 233 -12.80 29.25 -10.92
CA HIS A 233 -11.88 29.43 -12.05
C HIS A 233 -11.88 28.24 -13.02
N GLY A 234 -12.87 27.36 -12.94
CA GLY A 234 -13.04 26.22 -13.85
C GLY A 234 -12.11 25.04 -13.59
N ILE A 235 -11.43 25.00 -12.45
CA ILE A 235 -10.54 23.89 -12.09
C ILE A 235 -11.29 22.88 -11.23
N GLN A 236 -11.41 21.64 -11.74
CA GLN A 236 -11.98 20.52 -10.99
C GLN A 236 -10.86 19.78 -10.27
N CYS A 237 -11.03 19.60 -8.98
CA CYS A 237 -10.04 18.97 -8.13
C CYS A 237 -10.65 18.34 -6.88
N ASN A 238 -9.92 17.43 -6.27
CA ASN A 238 -10.15 17.00 -4.90
C ASN A 238 -9.23 17.79 -3.96
N VAL A 239 -9.75 18.16 -2.79
CA VAL A 239 -8.98 18.82 -1.74
C VAL A 239 -9.22 18.03 -0.46
N GLU A 240 -8.19 17.35 0.01
CA GLU A 240 -8.28 16.43 1.14
C GLU A 240 -7.11 16.63 2.10
N THR A 241 -7.38 16.36 3.40
CA THR A 241 -6.35 16.34 4.43
C THR A 241 -5.81 14.93 4.60
N PHE A 242 -4.48 14.78 4.62
CA PHE A 242 -3.78 13.53 4.85
C PHE A 242 -2.97 13.61 6.13
N TRP A 243 -3.26 12.71 7.05
CA TRP A 243 -2.53 12.58 8.32
C TRP A 243 -1.40 11.59 8.15
N ARG A 244 -0.23 11.91 8.71
CA ARG A 244 0.90 10.99 8.70
C ARG A 244 0.65 9.82 9.62
N ARG A 245 1.24 8.67 9.29
CA ARG A 245 1.11 7.44 10.07
C ARG A 245 2.00 7.48 11.32
N PRO A 246 1.66 6.71 12.36
CA PRO A 246 2.42 6.67 13.62
C PRO A 246 3.93 6.46 13.45
N TYR A 247 4.35 5.53 12.60
CA TYR A 247 5.78 5.31 12.35
C TYR A 247 6.48 6.54 11.76
N SER A 248 5.86 7.18 10.78
CA SER A 248 6.40 8.41 10.17
C SER A 248 6.50 9.53 11.20
N ILE A 249 5.51 9.69 12.05
CA ILE A 249 5.51 10.67 13.16
C ILE A 249 6.65 10.36 14.15
N TRP A 250 6.73 9.11 14.61
CA TRP A 250 7.78 8.69 15.56
C TRP A 250 9.18 8.96 15.02
N ARG A 251 9.42 8.59 13.76
CA ARG A 251 10.71 8.81 13.10
C ARG A 251 11.08 10.29 13.03
N ARG A 252 10.11 11.15 12.69
CA ARG A 252 10.32 12.61 12.63
C ARG A 252 10.56 13.22 13.99
N MET A 253 9.84 12.77 15.03
CA MET A 253 10.08 13.19 16.41
C MET A 253 11.51 12.88 16.85
N LYS A 254 12.02 11.69 16.50
CA LYS A 254 13.41 11.28 16.80
C LYS A 254 14.43 12.10 16.01
N GLN A 255 14.19 12.31 14.72
CA GLN A 255 15.12 13.07 13.87
C GLN A 255 15.22 14.54 14.26
N GLN A 256 14.14 15.15 14.71
CA GLN A 256 14.07 16.56 15.07
C GLN A 256 14.24 16.82 16.57
N ASP A 257 14.29 15.76 17.36
CA ASP A 257 14.37 15.79 18.83
C ASP A 257 13.29 16.68 19.45
N VAL A 258 12.05 16.43 19.04
CA VAL A 258 10.85 17.15 19.53
C VAL A 258 9.77 16.15 19.95
N ASP A 259 8.87 16.61 20.82
CA ASP A 259 7.67 15.84 21.15
C ASP A 259 6.60 15.97 20.04
N PHE A 260 5.54 15.19 20.15
CA PHE A 260 4.46 15.16 19.16
C PHE A 260 3.85 16.55 18.94
N TRP A 261 3.55 17.28 20.00
CA TRP A 261 2.82 18.56 19.91
C TRP A 261 3.67 19.71 19.37
N HIS A 262 4.99 19.58 19.39
CA HIS A 262 5.94 20.51 18.80
C HIS A 262 6.40 20.08 17.40
N LEU A 263 6.02 18.88 16.94
CA LEU A 263 6.39 18.42 15.62
C LEU A 263 5.57 19.17 14.55
N PRO A 264 6.21 19.88 13.61
CA PRO A 264 5.51 20.48 12.48
C PRO A 264 5.12 19.42 11.44
N ASN A 265 4.18 19.77 10.56
CA ASN A 265 3.81 18.95 9.40
C ASN A 265 3.31 17.53 9.78
N ARG A 266 2.49 17.43 10.82
CA ARG A 266 1.82 16.19 11.18
C ARG A 266 0.79 15.75 10.16
N TYR A 267 0.30 16.69 9.38
CA TYR A 267 -0.64 16.50 8.29
C TYR A 267 -0.33 17.46 7.14
N TYR A 268 -0.96 17.24 6.00
CA TYR A 268 -0.93 18.18 4.86
C TYR A 268 -2.25 18.13 4.11
N VAL A 269 -2.56 19.21 3.39
CA VAL A 269 -3.72 19.31 2.51
C VAL A 269 -3.24 19.06 1.08
N ARG A 270 -3.80 18.08 0.40
CA ARG A 270 -3.47 17.78 -0.99
C ARG A 270 -4.57 18.26 -1.91
N ILE A 271 -4.19 19.01 -2.94
CA ILE A 271 -5.03 19.38 -4.06
C ILE A 271 -4.64 18.47 -5.22
N THR A 272 -5.56 17.62 -5.65
CA THR A 272 -5.37 16.72 -6.79
C THR A 272 -6.31 17.14 -7.90
N PHE A 273 -5.78 17.67 -9.00
CA PHE A 273 -6.58 18.07 -10.14
C PHE A 273 -6.64 16.97 -11.20
N TRP A 274 -7.74 16.96 -11.96
CA TRP A 274 -7.99 15.96 -12.98
C TRP A 274 -7.44 16.41 -14.35
N GLU A 275 -7.05 15.43 -15.16
CA GLU A 275 -6.48 15.65 -16.49
C GLU A 275 -7.44 16.34 -17.45
N ASP A 276 -8.76 16.21 -17.23
CA ASP A 276 -9.80 16.86 -18.04
C ASP A 276 -9.75 18.39 -17.99
N THR A 277 -9.01 18.97 -17.04
CA THR A 277 -8.79 20.41 -16.94
C THR A 277 -7.58 20.91 -17.73
N MET A 278 -6.87 19.97 -18.39
CA MET A 278 -5.66 20.27 -19.18
C MET A 278 -5.97 20.18 -20.67
N ASP A 279 -5.62 21.22 -21.41
CA ASP A 279 -5.74 21.23 -22.87
C ASP A 279 -4.66 20.39 -23.56
N ASP A 280 -3.51 20.15 -22.88
CA ASP A 280 -2.35 19.43 -23.38
C ASP A 280 -1.61 18.73 -22.21
N PRO A 281 -1.15 17.46 -22.36
CA PRO A 281 -0.34 16.76 -21.35
C PRO A 281 0.94 17.49 -20.92
N LEU A 282 1.49 18.34 -21.79
CA LEU A 282 2.66 19.18 -21.47
C LEU A 282 2.35 20.32 -20.50
N THR A 283 1.09 20.59 -20.21
CA THR A 283 0.63 21.69 -19.35
C THR A 283 0.42 21.27 -17.89
N GLU A 284 0.75 20.06 -17.51
CA GLU A 284 0.55 19.56 -16.14
C GLU A 284 1.28 20.45 -15.12
N LYS A 285 2.54 20.77 -15.36
CA LYS A 285 3.32 21.70 -14.55
C LYS A 285 2.73 23.12 -14.59
N GLU A 286 2.30 23.58 -15.75
CA GLU A 286 1.66 24.90 -15.91
C GLU A 286 0.35 24.98 -15.15
N THR A 287 -0.44 23.91 -15.13
CA THR A 287 -1.67 23.83 -14.34
C THR A 287 -1.38 23.90 -12.85
N CYS A 288 -0.34 23.24 -12.36
CA CYS A 288 0.13 23.37 -10.97
C CYS A 288 0.48 24.82 -10.64
N LEU A 289 1.22 25.50 -11.50
CA LEU A 289 1.60 26.91 -11.32
C LEU A 289 0.39 27.85 -11.38
N LYS A 290 -0.57 27.56 -12.26
CA LYS A 290 -1.84 28.30 -12.35
C LYS A 290 -2.63 28.19 -11.04
N ILE A 291 -2.75 27.00 -10.51
CA ILE A 291 -3.42 26.76 -9.22
C ILE A 291 -2.69 27.52 -8.10
N TYR A 292 -1.38 27.46 -8.05
CA TYR A 292 -0.55 28.24 -7.12
C TYR A 292 -0.87 29.72 -7.21
N ASN A 293 -0.89 30.30 -8.41
CA ASN A 293 -1.16 31.71 -8.61
C ASN A 293 -2.58 32.10 -8.19
N LEU A 294 -3.58 31.26 -8.45
CA LEU A 294 -4.96 31.50 -8.05
C LEU A 294 -5.11 31.47 -6.53
N LEU A 295 -4.49 30.51 -5.86
CA LEU A 295 -4.57 30.37 -4.41
C LEU A 295 -3.85 31.50 -3.67
N THR A 296 -2.71 31.97 -4.18
CA THR A 296 -1.94 33.07 -3.55
C THR A 296 -2.58 34.45 -3.72
N ARG A 297 -3.61 34.57 -4.56
CA ARG A 297 -4.45 35.77 -4.62
C ARG A 297 -5.44 35.86 -3.46
N ASP A 298 -6.04 34.72 -3.09
CA ASP A 298 -7.12 34.65 -2.09
C ASP A 298 -6.61 34.25 -0.70
N PHE A 299 -5.48 33.54 -0.62
CA PHE A 299 -4.86 33.08 0.62
C PHE A 299 -3.47 33.66 0.76
N ARG A 300 -3.12 34.05 1.98
CA ARG A 300 -1.76 34.51 2.26
C ARG A 300 -0.78 33.36 2.26
N GLU A 301 0.25 33.45 1.43
CA GLU A 301 1.37 32.52 1.39
C GLU A 301 2.39 32.86 2.48
N ARG A 302 2.91 31.85 3.17
CA ARG A 302 4.02 32.01 4.11
C ARG A 302 5.31 32.24 3.31
N PRO A 303 6.04 33.35 3.54
CA PRO A 303 7.27 33.64 2.83
C PRO A 303 8.30 32.52 2.96
N GLY A 304 8.90 32.13 1.83
CA GLY A 304 9.91 31.08 1.79
C GLY A 304 9.39 29.65 1.89
N SER A 305 8.07 29.44 1.88
CA SER A 305 7.47 28.11 2.00
C SER A 305 7.35 27.36 0.67
N PHE A 306 7.42 28.05 -0.46
CA PHE A 306 7.27 27.45 -1.79
C PHE A 306 8.41 26.50 -2.12
N ILE A 307 8.07 25.27 -2.49
CA ILE A 307 9.02 24.24 -2.91
C ILE A 307 8.50 23.58 -4.19
N ASN A 308 9.30 23.62 -5.26
CA ASN A 308 8.98 22.97 -6.53
C ASN A 308 9.58 21.54 -6.54
N GLN A 309 8.78 20.54 -6.15
CA GLN A 309 9.17 19.13 -6.20
C GLN A 309 8.78 18.46 -7.53
N ILE A 310 8.26 19.19 -8.51
CA ILE A 310 8.03 18.69 -9.86
C ILE A 310 9.36 18.57 -10.61
N GLU A 311 10.22 19.56 -10.51
CA GLU A 311 11.54 19.58 -11.14
C GLU A 311 12.57 18.76 -10.37
N GLN A 312 12.41 18.64 -9.06
CA GLN A 312 13.28 17.85 -8.18
C GLN A 312 12.42 16.89 -7.35
N PRO A 313 11.92 15.80 -7.97
CA PRO A 313 11.09 14.83 -7.27
C PRO A 313 11.85 14.13 -6.15
N LYS A 314 11.11 13.67 -5.14
CA LYS A 314 11.66 12.83 -4.08
C LYS A 314 12.11 11.47 -4.62
N GLU A 315 12.85 10.71 -3.82
CA GLU A 315 13.30 9.35 -4.17
C GLU A 315 12.16 8.42 -4.62
N ASN A 316 10.94 8.62 -4.11
CA ASN A 316 9.75 7.87 -4.49
C ASN A 316 9.08 8.41 -5.78
N SER A 317 9.73 9.26 -6.54
CA SER A 317 9.20 9.91 -7.73
C SER A 317 7.97 10.80 -7.49
N TYR A 318 7.65 11.12 -6.23
CA TYR A 318 6.52 11.98 -5.91
C TYR A 318 6.79 13.41 -6.32
N GLN A 319 5.92 13.92 -7.19
CA GLN A 319 5.99 15.28 -7.75
C GLN A 319 4.82 16.10 -7.22
N CYS A 320 5.10 17.31 -6.74
CA CYS A 320 4.09 18.27 -6.35
C CYS A 320 4.71 19.68 -6.21
N LEU A 321 3.86 20.69 -6.19
CA LEU A 321 4.22 21.99 -5.63
C LEU A 321 3.82 22.02 -4.16
N ARG A 322 4.69 22.50 -3.30
CA ARG A 322 4.42 22.66 -1.87
C ARG A 322 4.50 24.11 -1.46
N LEU A 323 3.60 24.53 -0.60
CA LEU A 323 3.59 25.85 0.01
C LEU A 323 2.77 25.82 1.31
N MET A 324 2.86 26.89 2.10
CA MET A 324 2.01 27.06 3.26
C MET A 324 1.07 28.26 3.03
N LEU A 325 -0.23 28.03 3.25
CA LEU A 325 -1.28 29.03 3.15
C LEU A 325 -1.91 29.27 4.51
N LEU A 326 -2.27 30.53 4.77
CA LEU A 326 -2.93 30.93 6.02
C LEU A 326 -4.43 30.64 5.92
N SER A 327 -4.98 29.87 6.87
CA SER A 327 -6.42 29.71 7.01
C SER A 327 -7.09 30.94 7.62
N GLU A 328 -8.40 31.04 7.52
CA GLU A 328 -9.16 32.15 8.14
C GLU A 328 -8.97 32.23 9.66
N GLU A 329 -8.73 31.09 10.30
CA GLU A 329 -8.46 31.03 11.74
C GLU A 329 -6.99 31.34 12.12
N GLY A 330 -6.18 31.77 11.14
CA GLY A 330 -4.80 32.19 11.39
C GLY A 330 -3.80 31.07 11.56
N VAL A 331 -4.07 29.89 11.01
CA VAL A 331 -3.16 28.73 11.05
C VAL A 331 -2.51 28.55 9.68
N TRP A 332 -1.20 28.33 9.68
CA TRP A 332 -0.46 27.96 8.48
C TRP A 332 -0.71 26.49 8.13
N GLU A 333 -1.33 26.25 6.97
CA GLU A 333 -1.62 24.93 6.46
C GLU A 333 -0.62 24.52 5.37
N ASP A 334 -0.03 23.32 5.49
CA ASP A 334 0.86 22.76 4.47
C ASP A 334 0.00 22.24 3.31
N VAL A 335 0.22 22.77 2.11
CA VAL A 335 -0.55 22.49 0.91
C VAL A 335 0.34 21.87 -0.16
N GLN A 336 -0.13 20.80 -0.77
CA GLN A 336 0.52 20.13 -1.90
C GLN A 336 -0.40 20.16 -3.11
N ILE A 337 0.14 20.58 -4.26
CA ILE A 337 -0.59 20.68 -5.54
C ILE A 337 0.01 19.64 -6.49
N CYS A 338 -0.82 18.72 -6.96
CA CYS A 338 -0.40 17.67 -7.90
C CYS A 338 -1.56 17.24 -8.81
N SER A 339 -1.22 16.62 -9.94
CA SER A 339 -2.19 15.95 -10.79
C SER A 339 -2.47 14.52 -10.31
N GLU A 340 -3.53 13.91 -10.82
CA GLU A 340 -3.79 12.48 -10.59
C GLU A 340 -2.64 11.59 -11.07
N ALA A 341 -2.04 11.93 -12.22
CA ALA A 341 -0.90 11.18 -12.77
C ALA A 341 0.32 11.25 -11.85
N MET A 342 0.61 12.41 -11.25
CA MET A 342 1.70 12.58 -10.29
C MET A 342 1.48 11.73 -9.03
N VAL A 343 0.26 11.64 -8.54
CA VAL A 343 -0.09 10.77 -7.40
C VAL A 343 0.11 9.29 -7.76
N LYS A 344 -0.39 8.87 -8.92
CA LYS A 344 -0.24 7.47 -9.39
C LYS A 344 1.22 7.08 -9.62
N ALA A 345 2.05 7.98 -10.11
CA ALA A 345 3.47 7.72 -10.36
C ALA A 345 4.28 7.46 -9.07
N SER A 346 3.77 7.86 -7.92
CA SER A 346 4.43 7.66 -6.62
C SER A 346 3.97 6.40 -5.86
N GLN A 347 3.01 5.66 -6.39
CA GLN A 347 2.41 4.47 -5.76
C GLN A 347 3.15 3.16 -6.08
#